data_86c869c62a00e82425914a43c7bad8f5
#
_entry.id   86c869c62a00e82425914a43c7bad8f5
#
_cell.length_a   1.000
_cell.length_b   1.000
_cell.length_c   1.000
_cell.angle_alpha   90.00
_cell.angle_beta   90.00
_cell.angle_gamma   90.00
#
_symmetry.space_group_name_H-M   'P 1'
#
loop_
_entity.id
_entity.type
_entity.pdbx_description
1 polymer ?
#
loop_
_entity_poly.entity_id
_entity_poly.type
_entity_poly.pdbx_seq_one_letter_code
_entity_poly.pdbx_strand_id
1 'polypeptide(L)'
;MKFPALSSAFAEHFGADAEIESPEDESDAWRSIDQECRRGGYPHLLLEVDRLLSRGDADVVQFLESHAPAWTFDSASDARRGLETFHSYVETYSE
;
A
#
# COMPACT_ATOMS: atom_id res chain seq x y z
N MET A 1 0.32 12.62 10.72
CA MET A 1 0.35 11.18 10.42
C MET A 1 1.57 10.90 9.56
N LYS A 2 2.50 10.10 10.07
CA LYS A 2 3.75 9.83 9.37
C LYS A 2 3.98 8.33 9.22
N PHE A 3 4.05 7.89 7.97
CA PHE A 3 4.33 6.50 7.62
C PHE A 3 5.39 6.50 6.52
N PRO A 4 6.67 6.75 6.87
CA PRO A 4 7.71 6.97 5.87
C PRO A 4 7.94 5.79 4.92
N ALA A 5 7.96 4.56 5.41
CA ALA A 5 8.14 3.39 4.56
C ALA A 5 6.93 3.19 3.64
N LEU A 6 5.73 3.29 4.20
CA LEU A 6 4.49 3.11 3.44
C LEU A 6 4.31 4.22 2.41
N SER A 7 4.59 5.47 2.78
CA SER A 7 4.54 6.60 1.86
C SER A 7 5.49 6.42 0.68
N SER A 8 6.73 6.01 0.97
CA SER A 8 7.74 5.78 -0.07
C SER A 8 7.34 4.65 -1.00
N ALA A 9 6.88 3.53 -0.44
CA ALA A 9 6.48 2.37 -1.24
C ALA A 9 5.31 2.73 -2.18
N PHE A 10 4.30 3.39 -1.65
CA PHE A 10 3.12 3.74 -2.43
C PHE A 10 3.41 4.84 -3.45
N ALA A 11 4.20 5.85 -3.10
CA ALA A 11 4.58 6.89 -4.04
C ALA A 11 5.39 6.33 -5.21
N GLU A 12 6.23 5.35 -4.95
CA GLU A 12 7.07 4.73 -5.96
C GLU A 12 6.29 3.78 -6.89
N HIS A 13 5.39 2.98 -6.33
CA HIS A 13 4.70 1.93 -7.09
C HIS A 13 3.25 2.25 -7.45
N PHE A 14 2.60 3.15 -6.73
CA PHE A 14 1.22 3.58 -6.99
C PHE A 14 1.11 5.10 -7.13
N GLY A 15 2.22 5.79 -7.42
CA GLY A 15 2.23 7.23 -7.60
C GLY A 15 1.49 7.67 -8.87
N ALA A 16 1.42 8.98 -9.09
CA ALA A 16 0.68 9.55 -10.21
C ALA A 16 1.17 9.07 -11.59
N ASP A 17 2.43 8.67 -11.68
CA ASP A 17 3.02 8.16 -12.93
C ASP A 17 2.81 6.66 -13.12
N ALA A 18 2.28 5.95 -12.13
CA ALA A 18 2.05 4.52 -12.22
C ALA A 18 0.81 4.23 -13.08
N GLU A 19 0.92 3.21 -13.93
CA GLU A 19 -0.19 2.77 -14.78
C GLU A 19 -0.79 1.48 -14.21
N ILE A 20 -1.81 1.63 -13.36
CA ILE A 20 -2.52 0.51 -12.77
C ILE A 20 -3.87 0.40 -13.47
N GLU A 21 -3.95 -0.44 -14.50
CA GLU A 21 -5.15 -0.59 -15.33
C GLU A 21 -5.83 -1.95 -15.16
N SER A 22 -5.15 -2.90 -14.50
CA SER A 22 -5.67 -4.27 -14.34
C SER A 22 -5.24 -4.85 -13.01
N PRO A 23 -5.90 -5.94 -12.54
CA PRO A 23 -5.45 -6.65 -11.35
C PRO A 23 -4.01 -7.18 -11.46
N GLU A 24 -3.54 -7.45 -12.68
CA GLU A 24 -2.16 -7.90 -12.90
C GLU A 24 -1.16 -6.78 -12.60
N ASP A 25 -1.48 -5.56 -13.00
CA ASP A 25 -0.64 -4.39 -12.73
C ASP A 25 -0.53 -4.16 -11.22
N GLU A 26 -1.65 -4.28 -10.51
CA GLU A 26 -1.68 -4.18 -9.06
C GLU A 26 -0.80 -5.25 -8.42
N SER A 27 -0.92 -6.50 -8.87
CA SER A 27 -0.11 -7.61 -8.36
C SER A 27 1.37 -7.40 -8.62
N ASP A 28 1.73 -6.86 -9.77
CA ASP A 28 3.13 -6.57 -10.10
C ASP A 28 3.70 -5.49 -9.17
N ALA A 29 2.91 -4.47 -8.86
CA ALA A 29 3.31 -3.43 -7.91
C ALA A 29 3.53 -4.02 -6.52
N TRP A 30 2.62 -4.89 -6.06
CA TRP A 30 2.76 -5.55 -4.76
C TRP A 30 4.00 -6.44 -4.72
N ARG A 31 4.28 -7.15 -5.79
CA ARG A 31 5.47 -8.01 -5.89
C ARG A 31 6.75 -7.17 -5.80
N SER A 32 6.78 -6.03 -6.47
CA SER A 32 7.93 -5.14 -6.42
C SER A 32 8.15 -4.59 -5.02
N ILE A 33 7.08 -4.21 -4.32
CA ILE A 33 7.16 -3.74 -2.94
C ILE A 33 7.67 -4.86 -2.03
N ASP A 34 7.15 -6.08 -2.20
CA ASP A 34 7.59 -7.24 -1.41
C ASP A 34 9.08 -7.51 -1.62
N GLN A 35 9.56 -7.46 -2.84
CA GLN A 35 10.98 -7.67 -3.14
C GLN A 35 11.86 -6.62 -2.46
N GLU A 36 11.43 -5.36 -2.45
CA GLU A 36 12.16 -4.30 -1.75
C GLU A 36 12.15 -4.52 -0.24
N CYS A 37 11.03 -4.98 0.32
CA CYS A 37 10.96 -5.31 1.74
C CYS A 37 11.98 -6.39 2.12
N ARG A 38 12.14 -7.41 1.28
CA ARG A 38 13.10 -8.49 1.50
C ARG A 38 14.54 -7.99 1.48
N ARG A 39 14.81 -6.92 0.75
CA ARG A 39 16.12 -6.28 0.67
C ARG A 39 16.32 -5.24 1.76
N GLY A 40 15.34 -5.04 2.64
CA GLY A 40 15.40 -4.04 3.70
C GLY A 40 15.04 -2.63 3.24
N GLY A 41 14.39 -2.50 2.08
CA GLY A 41 14.09 -1.21 1.47
C GLY A 41 12.99 -0.40 2.14
N TYR A 42 12.04 -1.05 2.80
CA TYR A 42 10.93 -0.36 3.48
C TYR A 42 10.82 -0.85 4.92
N PRO A 43 11.70 -0.40 5.81
CA PRO A 43 11.72 -0.88 7.20
C PRO A 43 10.40 -0.55 7.91
N HIS A 44 9.87 -1.53 8.62
CA HIS A 44 8.63 -1.41 9.39
C HIS A 44 7.37 -1.19 8.54
N LEU A 45 7.39 -1.57 7.27
CA LEU A 45 6.24 -1.38 6.37
C LEU A 45 4.96 -1.99 6.93
N LEU A 46 4.99 -3.24 7.37
CA LEU A 46 3.81 -3.92 7.90
C LEU A 46 3.29 -3.27 9.17
N LEU A 47 4.19 -2.82 10.04
CA LEU A 47 3.81 -2.10 11.25
C LEU A 47 3.09 -0.79 10.91
N GLU A 48 3.56 -0.09 9.88
CA GLU A 48 2.92 1.14 9.41
C GLU A 48 1.54 0.88 8.83
N VAL A 49 1.38 -0.23 8.07
CA VAL A 49 0.07 -0.63 7.56
C VAL A 49 -0.89 -0.90 8.72
N ASP A 50 -0.44 -1.64 9.74
CA ASP A 50 -1.26 -1.91 10.92
C ASP A 50 -1.70 -0.62 11.62
N ARG A 51 -0.78 0.34 11.75
CA ARG A 51 -1.09 1.62 12.38
C ARG A 51 -2.10 2.43 11.56
N LEU A 52 -1.95 2.42 10.25
CA LEU A 52 -2.90 3.11 9.38
C LEU A 52 -4.28 2.45 9.46
N LEU A 53 -4.34 1.13 9.43
CA LEU A 53 -5.60 0.38 9.54
C LEU A 53 -6.30 0.59 10.88
N SER A 54 -5.56 0.94 11.94
CA SER A 54 -6.14 1.22 13.25
C SER A 54 -6.80 2.60 13.31
N ARG A 55 -6.59 3.44 12.30
CA ARG A 55 -7.23 4.76 12.20
C ARG A 55 -8.58 4.62 11.50
N GLY A 56 -9.36 5.69 11.48
CA GLY A 56 -10.66 5.69 10.82
C GLY A 56 -10.58 5.60 9.32
N ASP A 57 -11.70 5.24 8.68
CA ASP A 57 -11.75 5.09 7.22
C ASP A 57 -11.34 6.37 6.48
N ALA A 58 -11.68 7.54 7.02
CA ALA A 58 -11.32 8.82 6.42
C ALA A 58 -9.80 8.97 6.33
N ASP A 59 -9.06 8.57 7.36
CA ASP A 59 -7.59 8.64 7.37
C ASP A 59 -6.99 7.68 6.36
N VAL A 60 -7.54 6.46 6.23
CA VAL A 60 -7.10 5.48 5.26
C VAL A 60 -7.27 6.02 3.84
N VAL A 61 -8.46 6.53 3.53
CA VAL A 61 -8.76 7.09 2.20
C VAL A 61 -7.85 8.27 1.90
N GLN A 62 -7.71 9.19 2.85
CA GLN A 62 -6.87 10.38 2.66
C GLN A 62 -5.41 9.99 2.39
N PHE A 63 -4.90 9.04 3.14
CA PHE A 63 -3.52 8.57 2.95
C PHE A 63 -3.32 7.98 1.55
N LEU A 64 -4.24 7.09 1.13
CA LEU A 64 -4.15 6.44 -0.17
C LEU A 64 -4.30 7.43 -1.31
N GLU A 65 -5.21 8.39 -1.21
CA GLU A 65 -5.36 9.42 -2.23
C GLU A 65 -4.12 10.29 -2.37
N SER A 66 -3.44 10.56 -1.25
CA SER A 66 -2.24 11.40 -1.23
C SER A 66 -1.00 10.69 -1.74
N HIS A 67 -0.84 9.40 -1.39
CA HIS A 67 0.40 8.67 -1.64
C HIS A 67 0.28 7.56 -2.68
N ALA A 68 -0.93 7.12 -2.97
CA ALA A 68 -1.18 6.05 -3.95
C ALA A 68 -2.31 6.44 -4.90
N PRO A 69 -2.21 7.58 -5.60
CA PRO A 69 -3.31 8.05 -6.45
C PRO A 69 -3.65 7.13 -7.61
N ALA A 70 -2.72 6.28 -8.06
CA ALA A 70 -2.98 5.31 -9.11
C ALA A 70 -3.77 4.10 -8.62
N TRP A 71 -3.83 3.88 -7.32
CA TRP A 71 -4.58 2.77 -6.72
C TRP A 71 -5.93 3.29 -6.25
N THR A 72 -6.96 3.08 -7.06
CA THR A 72 -8.28 3.66 -6.86
C THR A 72 -9.28 2.67 -6.26
N PHE A 73 -10.25 3.21 -5.52
CA PHE A 73 -11.27 2.41 -4.84
C PHE A 73 -12.63 3.07 -4.98
N ASP A 74 -13.68 2.25 -4.99
CA ASP A 74 -15.06 2.74 -5.12
C ASP A 74 -15.61 3.29 -3.81
N SER A 75 -15.09 2.84 -2.68
CA SER A 75 -15.57 3.25 -1.36
C SER A 75 -14.45 3.16 -0.33
N ALA A 76 -14.69 3.76 0.86
CA ALA A 76 -13.76 3.67 1.98
C ALA A 76 -13.58 2.21 2.44
N SER A 77 -14.66 1.42 2.40
CA SER A 77 -14.59 -0.01 2.76
C SER A 77 -13.69 -0.77 1.79
N ASP A 78 -13.77 -0.48 0.50
CA ASP A 78 -12.94 -1.11 -0.50
C ASP A 78 -11.47 -0.71 -0.33
N ALA A 79 -11.21 0.55 0.00
CA ALA A 79 -9.87 1.05 0.26
C ALA A 79 -9.24 0.30 1.45
N ARG A 80 -9.98 0.15 2.53
CA ARG A 80 -9.54 -0.58 3.72
C ARG A 80 -9.27 -2.04 3.39
N ARG A 81 -10.18 -2.67 2.65
CA ARG A 81 -10.04 -4.08 2.25
C ARG A 81 -8.80 -4.28 1.37
N GLY A 82 -8.56 -3.37 0.43
CA GLY A 82 -7.38 -3.41 -0.41
C GLY A 82 -6.10 -3.34 0.41
N LEU A 83 -6.06 -2.45 1.39
CA LEU A 83 -4.91 -2.29 2.27
C LEU A 83 -4.70 -3.53 3.14
N GLU A 84 -5.77 -4.14 3.65
CA GLU A 84 -5.71 -5.39 4.43
C GLU A 84 -5.19 -6.54 3.57
N THR A 85 -5.66 -6.64 2.33
CA THR A 85 -5.21 -7.68 1.39
C THR A 85 -3.72 -7.48 1.06
N PHE A 86 -3.30 -6.25 0.85
CA PHE A 86 -1.89 -5.92 0.63
C PHE A 86 -1.03 -6.34 1.83
N HIS A 87 -1.48 -6.03 3.03
CA HIS A 87 -0.79 -6.43 4.26
C HIS A 87 -0.59 -7.96 4.31
N SER A 88 -1.66 -8.70 4.03
CA SER A 88 -1.61 -10.17 4.04
C SER A 88 -0.66 -10.69 2.97
N TYR A 89 -0.65 -10.07 1.81
CA TYR A 89 0.26 -10.45 0.72
C TYR A 89 1.72 -10.31 1.15
N VAL A 90 2.08 -9.14 1.65
CA VAL A 90 3.47 -8.87 2.05
C VAL A 90 3.87 -9.75 3.25
N GLU A 91 2.98 -9.92 4.22
CA GLU A 91 3.24 -10.77 5.37
C GLU A 91 3.52 -12.22 4.96
N THR A 92 2.74 -12.75 4.01
CA THR A 92 2.88 -14.12 3.52
C THR A 92 4.20 -14.33 2.79
N TYR A 93 4.62 -13.37 1.97
CA TYR A 93 5.79 -13.53 1.10
C TYR A 93 7.08 -12.97 1.70
N SER A 94 7.01 -12.22 2.81
CA SER A 94 8.18 -11.64 3.46
C SER A 94 8.83 -12.55 4.51
N GLU A 95 8.26 -13.68 4.78
CA GLU A 95 8.82 -14.63 5.76
C GLU A 95 9.92 -15.50 5.17
#